data_5976bd24d5efe7c0acad47fddd58281d
#
_entry.id   5976bd24d5efe7c0acad47fddd58281d
#
_cell.length_a   1.000
_cell.length_b   1.000
_cell.length_c   1.000
_cell.angle_alpha   90.00
_cell.angle_beta   90.00
_cell.angle_gamma   90.00
#
_symmetry.space_group_name_H-M   'P 1'
#
loop_
_entity.id
_entity.type
_entity.pdbx_description
1 polymer ?
#
loop_
_entity_poly.entity_id
_entity_poly.type
_entity_poly.pdbx_seq_one_letter_code
_entity_poly.pdbx_strand_id
1 'polypeptide(L)'
;LSHVEHGQSLTLPEERVSGSLEAPFFVDVDASCRFVGFGFDNSWSPRKRQLVQTAISTWEHVLPGDPGAKHWRVEQTDGVGSYEATYQRLPGRGVGVRRDKAANTEKDAARTLGLTLQLLGSSSTARFESGWILRAGGRERLRIETSGTLQADLVQDFSVVRDDERFAPVPPLSVADADFSDAFALAVDHTQEVDPSLLKVPFDKALSDFIARFKQPDVSFAAARQLAAWLRANPTKAKLLLAALRARRIPEKARPALFLALELSGHDESRAVLSSVLDDSAFSPLDRARAASALSDIGEPTQASAEQLRARSSDDGMVGNVSLLGLGNLGSRAQDSELRDYVRGELSAELDAAAQGHKSVVLDAIGNSGDSSFAGRVSEEFSSDDPVTRRHAAKALGRMDPAVSAPSLLAQLDEEQDPDTRAAIVNALKSAKPTPESIAKLSAQLEASRSVKERRALIAWLGAAARTRPAAREALAAHFRVETDARLKQLIGTYLPASALR
;
A
#
# COMPACT_ATOMS: atom_id res chain seq x y z
N LEU A 1 -15.63 19.08 8.32
CA LEU A 1 -15.01 19.41 9.59
C LEU A 1 -15.65 18.60 10.70
N SER A 2 -14.87 17.82 11.40
CA SER A 2 -15.24 16.76 12.31
C SER A 2 -15.71 17.30 13.66
N HIS A 3 -16.88 16.84 14.12
CA HIS A 3 -17.31 16.97 15.52
C HIS A 3 -17.01 15.63 16.22
N VAL A 4 -16.25 15.66 17.30
CA VAL A 4 -15.99 14.49 18.14
C VAL A 4 -16.82 14.63 19.42
N GLU A 5 -17.85 13.78 19.58
CA GLU A 5 -18.57 13.64 20.82
C GLU A 5 -17.82 12.64 21.73
N HIS A 6 -17.01 13.12 22.58
CA HIS A 6 -16.64 12.75 23.94
C HIS A 6 -15.44 13.60 24.37
N GLY A 7 -15.71 14.81 24.82
CA GLY A 7 -14.88 15.59 25.74
C GLY A 7 -13.60 16.25 25.21
N GLN A 8 -13.21 16.07 23.94
CA GLN A 8 -12.17 16.89 23.31
C GLN A 8 -12.52 17.16 21.85
N SER A 9 -12.89 18.39 21.56
CA SER A 9 -13.01 18.91 20.20
C SER A 9 -11.60 19.08 19.62
N LEU A 10 -11.22 18.20 18.69
CA LEU A 10 -10.10 18.48 17.79
C LEU A 10 -10.61 19.43 16.71
N THR A 11 -10.55 20.72 17.01
CA THR A 11 -10.69 21.75 15.99
C THR A 11 -9.38 21.80 15.21
N LEU A 12 -9.35 21.21 14.02
CA LEU A 12 -8.30 21.54 13.06
C LEU A 12 -8.41 23.05 12.81
N PRO A 13 -7.30 23.82 12.90
CA PRO A 13 -7.35 25.25 12.64
C PRO A 13 -7.94 25.49 11.25
N GLU A 14 -9.10 26.16 11.17
CA GLU A 14 -9.81 26.46 9.90
C GLU A 14 -8.89 27.12 8.86
N GLU A 15 -7.95 27.93 9.30
CA GLU A 15 -6.97 28.62 8.47
C GLU A 15 -6.04 27.70 7.67
N ARG A 16 -5.81 26.46 8.11
CA ARG A 16 -4.89 25.53 7.42
C ARG A 16 -5.56 24.69 6.33
N VAL A 17 -6.88 24.56 6.35
CA VAL A 17 -7.61 23.74 5.38
C VAL A 17 -8.17 24.62 4.25
N SER A 18 -8.72 25.80 4.55
CA SER A 18 -9.30 26.69 3.55
C SER A 18 -8.27 27.16 2.50
N GLY A 19 -7.12 27.66 2.92
CA GLY A 19 -6.07 28.10 1.99
C GLY A 19 -5.47 26.98 1.13
N SER A 20 -5.62 25.72 1.53
CA SER A 20 -5.15 24.57 0.73
C SER A 20 -6.10 24.21 -0.41
N LEU A 21 -7.41 24.44 -0.26
CA LEU A 21 -8.41 24.14 -1.27
C LEU A 21 -8.59 25.30 -2.29
N GLU A 22 -8.03 26.47 -2.01
CA GLU A 22 -8.04 27.63 -2.93
C GLU A 22 -6.97 27.55 -4.02
N ALA A 23 -5.96 26.71 -3.86
CA ALA A 23 -4.92 26.52 -4.87
C ALA A 23 -5.34 25.44 -5.89
N PRO A 24 -5.00 25.65 -7.19
CA PRO A 24 -5.40 24.72 -8.24
C PRO A 24 -4.69 23.36 -8.11
N PHE A 25 -5.40 22.30 -8.50
CA PHE A 25 -4.89 20.95 -8.63
C PHE A 25 -5.69 20.22 -9.73
N PHE A 26 -5.14 19.11 -10.21
CA PHE A 26 -5.80 18.28 -11.19
C PHE A 26 -6.43 17.06 -10.52
N VAL A 27 -7.59 16.66 -11.03
CA VAL A 27 -8.18 15.35 -10.76
C VAL A 27 -8.33 14.65 -12.09
N ASP A 28 -7.67 13.52 -12.24
CA ASP A 28 -7.82 12.67 -13.42
C ASP A 28 -9.02 11.74 -13.20
N VAL A 29 -9.93 11.71 -14.17
CA VAL A 29 -11.17 10.94 -14.10
C VAL A 29 -11.35 10.07 -15.32
N ASP A 30 -11.79 8.84 -15.14
CA ASP A 30 -12.15 7.96 -16.25
C ASP A 30 -13.56 8.28 -16.81
N ALA A 31 -13.94 7.58 -17.89
CA ALA A 31 -15.26 7.75 -18.53
C ALA A 31 -16.46 7.45 -17.61
N SER A 32 -16.25 6.77 -16.50
CA SER A 32 -17.27 6.50 -15.48
C SER A 32 -17.29 7.53 -14.35
N CYS A 33 -16.51 8.60 -14.45
CA CYS A 33 -16.30 9.60 -13.39
C CYS A 33 -15.59 9.03 -12.14
N ARG A 34 -14.83 7.95 -12.27
CA ARG A 34 -13.95 7.45 -11.23
C ARG A 34 -12.68 8.29 -11.19
N PHE A 35 -12.22 8.61 -10.00
CA PHE A 35 -10.92 9.27 -9.81
C PHE A 35 -9.79 8.25 -9.99
N VAL A 36 -8.92 8.50 -10.97
CA VAL A 36 -7.79 7.62 -11.30
C VAL A 36 -6.45 8.22 -10.92
N GLY A 37 -6.36 9.54 -10.74
CA GLY A 37 -5.15 10.22 -10.33
C GLY A 37 -5.39 11.64 -9.83
N PHE A 38 -4.37 12.19 -9.16
CA PHE A 38 -4.32 13.57 -8.73
C PHE A 38 -3.00 14.21 -9.16
N GLY A 39 -3.06 15.43 -9.68
CA GLY A 39 -1.89 16.23 -10.02
C GLY A 39 -1.81 17.46 -9.14
N PHE A 40 -0.73 17.61 -8.41
CA PHE A 40 -0.48 18.72 -7.51
C PHE A 40 0.76 19.50 -7.94
N ASP A 41 0.78 20.80 -7.62
CA ASP A 41 1.98 21.60 -7.76
C ASP A 41 3.15 20.98 -6.99
N ASN A 42 4.33 20.95 -7.59
CA ASN A 42 5.54 20.35 -7.02
C ASN A 42 5.95 20.96 -5.69
N SER A 43 5.56 22.20 -5.41
CA SER A 43 5.82 22.89 -4.13
C SER A 43 4.93 22.42 -2.98
N TRP A 44 3.87 21.64 -3.26
CA TRP A 44 2.98 21.18 -2.21
C TRP A 44 3.62 20.08 -1.37
N SER A 45 3.58 20.27 -0.05
CA SER A 45 4.03 19.23 0.87
C SER A 45 3.18 17.96 0.72
N PRO A 46 3.74 16.76 0.97
CA PRO A 46 3.00 15.49 0.95
C PRO A 46 1.74 15.53 1.82
N ARG A 47 1.81 16.17 2.98
CA ARG A 47 0.67 16.33 3.90
C ARG A 47 -0.46 17.17 3.30
N LYS A 48 -0.12 18.26 2.59
CA LYS A 48 -1.12 19.09 1.92
C LYS A 48 -1.80 18.30 0.80
N ARG A 49 -1.03 17.56 0.00
CA ARG A 49 -1.54 16.68 -1.06
C ARG A 49 -2.49 15.63 -0.48
N GLN A 50 -2.09 14.92 0.57
CA GLN A 50 -2.89 13.89 1.23
C GLN A 50 -4.20 14.44 1.81
N LEU A 51 -4.17 15.62 2.44
CA LEU A 51 -5.36 16.28 2.95
C LEU A 51 -6.38 16.55 1.84
N VAL A 52 -5.92 17.09 0.71
CA VAL A 52 -6.77 17.39 -0.43
C VAL A 52 -7.29 16.11 -1.08
N GLN A 53 -6.46 15.10 -1.30
CA GLN A 53 -6.87 13.79 -1.82
C GLN A 53 -7.97 13.17 -0.94
N THR A 54 -7.76 13.14 0.38
CA THR A 54 -8.75 12.58 1.32
C THR A 54 -10.07 13.35 1.28
N ALA A 55 -10.02 14.68 1.21
CA ALA A 55 -11.22 15.50 1.13
C ALA A 55 -11.99 15.28 -0.19
N ILE A 56 -11.26 15.28 -1.31
CA ILE A 56 -11.85 15.18 -2.65
C ILE A 56 -12.36 13.76 -2.93
N SER A 57 -11.70 12.71 -2.45
CA SER A 57 -12.14 11.32 -2.65
C SER A 57 -13.55 11.04 -2.10
N THR A 58 -14.01 11.82 -1.12
CA THR A 58 -15.41 11.73 -0.66
C THR A 58 -16.42 12.16 -1.70
N TRP A 59 -16.02 12.96 -2.67
CA TRP A 59 -16.90 13.47 -3.75
C TRP A 59 -17.02 12.49 -4.92
N GLU A 60 -16.20 11.46 -4.96
CA GLU A 60 -16.23 10.49 -6.05
C GLU A 60 -17.60 9.81 -6.13
N HIS A 61 -18.24 9.91 -7.29
CA HIS A 61 -19.46 9.19 -7.61
C HIS A 61 -19.32 8.56 -8.99
N VAL A 62 -19.32 7.24 -9.04
CA VAL A 62 -19.07 6.48 -10.26
C VAL A 62 -20.36 6.23 -11.02
N LEU A 63 -20.39 6.60 -12.29
CA LEU A 63 -21.52 6.38 -13.18
C LEU A 63 -21.52 4.95 -13.75
N PRO A 64 -22.69 4.38 -14.06
CA PRO A 64 -22.75 3.03 -14.60
C PRO A 64 -22.28 2.99 -16.06
N GLY A 65 -21.66 1.88 -16.47
CA GLY A 65 -21.33 1.64 -17.87
C GLY A 65 -22.55 1.52 -18.78
N ASP A 66 -23.70 1.07 -18.25
CA ASP A 66 -25.00 1.11 -18.93
C ASP A 66 -25.76 2.38 -18.54
N PRO A 67 -25.99 3.33 -19.46
CA PRO A 67 -26.73 4.55 -19.19
C PRO A 67 -28.18 4.32 -18.72
N GLY A 68 -28.76 3.14 -18.99
CA GLY A 68 -30.12 2.76 -18.57
C GLY A 68 -30.19 2.17 -17.16
N ALA A 69 -29.08 1.85 -16.52
CA ALA A 69 -29.07 1.22 -15.22
C ALA A 69 -29.71 2.12 -14.16
N LYS A 70 -30.65 1.54 -13.40
CA LYS A 70 -31.31 2.20 -12.26
C LYS A 70 -30.57 1.95 -10.95
N HIS A 71 -29.90 0.80 -10.81
CA HIS A 71 -29.09 0.39 -9.67
C HIS A 71 -27.81 -0.29 -10.17
N TRP A 72 -26.70 -0.01 -9.52
CA TRP A 72 -25.42 -0.69 -9.81
C TRP A 72 -24.54 -0.72 -8.56
N ARG A 73 -23.50 -1.54 -8.59
CA ARG A 73 -22.51 -1.64 -7.53
C ARG A 73 -21.13 -1.42 -8.12
N VAL A 74 -20.27 -0.78 -7.34
CA VAL A 74 -18.89 -0.47 -7.72
C VAL A 74 -18.02 -0.68 -6.52
N GLU A 75 -16.87 -1.34 -6.71
CA GLU A 75 -15.82 -1.35 -5.73
C GLU A 75 -15.03 -0.05 -5.85
N GLN A 76 -14.88 0.67 -4.76
CA GLN A 76 -14.16 1.92 -4.65
C GLN A 76 -13.16 1.83 -3.50
N THR A 77 -12.20 2.75 -3.50
CA THR A 77 -11.19 2.87 -2.44
C THR A 77 -11.18 4.31 -1.93
N ASP A 78 -11.01 4.48 -0.64
CA ASP A 78 -10.80 5.79 -0.01
C ASP A 78 -9.64 5.72 0.99
N GLY A 79 -9.43 6.77 1.78
CA GLY A 79 -8.38 6.83 2.79
C GLY A 79 -8.47 5.78 3.92
N VAL A 80 -9.56 5.02 3.98
CA VAL A 80 -9.79 3.95 4.97
C VAL A 80 -9.51 2.56 4.38
N GLY A 81 -9.72 2.38 3.08
CA GLY A 81 -9.55 1.13 2.37
C GLY A 81 -10.60 0.89 1.28
N SER A 82 -10.64 -0.32 0.74
CA SER A 82 -11.59 -0.68 -0.31
C SER A 82 -12.97 -1.01 0.27
N TYR A 83 -14.01 -0.65 -0.44
CA TYR A 83 -15.40 -0.88 -0.06
C TYR A 83 -16.31 -1.07 -1.29
N GLU A 84 -17.44 -1.75 -1.10
CA GLU A 84 -18.50 -1.80 -2.10
C GLU A 84 -19.45 -0.61 -1.93
N ALA A 85 -19.64 0.17 -3.00
CA ALA A 85 -20.64 1.22 -3.07
C ALA A 85 -21.87 0.73 -3.87
N THR A 86 -23.05 0.91 -3.30
CA THR A 86 -24.32 0.67 -3.99
C THR A 86 -24.88 2.01 -4.48
N TYR A 87 -25.20 2.07 -5.74
CA TYR A 87 -25.71 3.25 -6.40
C TYR A 87 -27.17 3.10 -6.83
N GLN A 88 -27.90 4.20 -6.74
CA GLN A 88 -29.25 4.32 -7.27
C GLN A 88 -29.36 5.59 -8.11
N ARG A 89 -29.97 5.49 -9.29
CA ARG A 89 -30.29 6.65 -10.11
C ARG A 89 -31.44 7.45 -9.50
N LEU A 90 -31.26 8.76 -9.41
CA LEU A 90 -32.28 9.68 -8.91
C LEU A 90 -33.04 10.35 -10.05
N PRO A 91 -34.33 10.64 -9.90
CA PRO A 91 -35.13 11.37 -10.89
C PRO A 91 -34.70 12.85 -10.98
N GLY A 92 -35.04 13.50 -12.08
CA GLY A 92 -34.85 14.93 -12.31
C GLY A 92 -33.95 15.24 -13.50
N ARG A 93 -33.68 16.53 -13.73
CA ARG A 93 -32.84 17.01 -14.86
C ARG A 93 -31.38 16.59 -14.64
N GLY A 94 -30.70 16.19 -15.71
CA GLY A 94 -29.32 15.65 -15.66
C GLY A 94 -29.25 14.25 -15.07
N VAL A 95 -28.04 13.80 -14.76
CA VAL A 95 -27.78 12.49 -14.14
C VAL A 95 -27.66 12.66 -12.63
N GLY A 96 -28.69 12.28 -11.90
CA GLY A 96 -28.69 12.24 -10.43
C GLY A 96 -28.38 10.83 -9.94
N VAL A 97 -27.51 10.72 -8.94
CA VAL A 97 -27.16 9.44 -8.31
C VAL A 97 -27.13 9.56 -6.79
N ARG A 98 -27.52 8.48 -6.10
CA ARG A 98 -27.30 8.27 -4.67
C ARG A 98 -26.28 7.15 -4.52
N ARG A 99 -25.33 7.31 -3.62
CA ARG A 99 -24.35 6.32 -3.21
C ARG A 99 -24.55 5.99 -1.74
N ASP A 100 -24.65 4.71 -1.45
CA ASP A 100 -24.59 4.16 -0.09
C ASP A 100 -23.36 3.23 -0.02
N LYS A 101 -22.44 3.52 0.91
CA LYS A 101 -21.20 2.77 1.10
C LYS A 101 -21.44 1.60 2.05
N ALA A 102 -21.05 0.40 1.66
CA ALA A 102 -20.97 -0.74 2.56
C ALA A 102 -19.73 -0.66 3.46
N ALA A 103 -19.65 -1.52 4.48
CA ALA A 103 -18.44 -1.62 5.29
C ALA A 103 -17.22 -1.96 4.42
N ASN A 104 -16.07 -1.40 4.77
CA ASN A 104 -14.83 -1.67 4.05
C ASN A 104 -14.51 -3.16 4.07
N THR A 105 -14.22 -3.72 2.89
CA THR A 105 -13.90 -5.14 2.71
C THR A 105 -12.41 -5.41 2.94
N GLU A 106 -11.55 -4.43 2.65
CA GLU A 106 -10.11 -4.47 2.95
C GLU A 106 -9.77 -3.32 3.89
N LYS A 107 -9.22 -3.69 5.04
CA LYS A 107 -8.88 -2.78 6.14
C LYS A 107 -7.37 -2.78 6.42
N ASP A 108 -6.55 -2.85 5.38
CA ASP A 108 -5.12 -3.07 5.57
C ASP A 108 -4.46 -1.98 6.41
N ALA A 109 -4.77 -0.71 6.16
CA ALA A 109 -4.26 0.40 6.99
C ALA A 109 -4.77 0.31 8.45
N ALA A 110 -6.05 0.02 8.66
CA ALA A 110 -6.63 -0.11 9.99
C ALA A 110 -6.08 -1.35 10.72
N ARG A 111 -5.91 -2.46 10.00
CA ARG A 111 -5.38 -3.72 10.54
C ARG A 111 -3.92 -3.60 10.95
N THR A 112 -3.11 -2.93 10.13
CA THR A 112 -1.71 -2.60 10.43
C THR A 112 -1.60 -1.68 11.66
N LEU A 113 -2.61 -0.81 11.88
CA LEU A 113 -2.68 0.11 13.02
C LEU A 113 -3.30 -0.49 14.28
N GLY A 114 -3.76 -1.74 14.26
CA GLY A 114 -4.51 -2.36 15.37
C GLY A 114 -5.85 -1.64 15.65
N LEU A 115 -6.39 -0.95 14.64
CA LEU A 115 -7.64 -0.23 14.73
C LEU A 115 -8.79 -1.06 14.16
N THR A 116 -9.92 -1.04 14.82
CA THR A 116 -11.19 -1.52 14.25
C THR A 116 -11.98 -0.31 13.78
N LEU A 117 -12.23 -0.25 12.47
CA LEU A 117 -13.07 0.77 11.85
C LEU A 117 -14.44 0.19 11.58
N GLN A 118 -15.46 0.80 12.17
CA GLN A 118 -16.87 0.43 11.95
C GLN A 118 -17.59 1.56 11.25
N LEU A 119 -18.07 1.30 10.03
CA LEU A 119 -18.96 2.21 9.32
C LEU A 119 -20.34 2.14 9.95
N LEU A 120 -20.78 3.23 10.59
CA LEU A 120 -22.12 3.34 11.20
C LEU A 120 -23.18 3.79 10.20
N GLY A 121 -22.77 4.43 9.11
CA GLY A 121 -23.61 4.84 8.01
C GLY A 121 -22.87 5.78 7.07
N SER A 122 -23.16 5.63 5.78
CA SER A 122 -22.65 6.53 4.74
C SER A 122 -23.67 6.64 3.64
N SER A 123 -24.10 7.86 3.32
CA SER A 123 -24.98 8.14 2.20
C SER A 123 -24.61 9.48 1.59
N SER A 124 -24.53 9.50 0.27
CA SER A 124 -24.25 10.73 -0.47
C SER A 124 -25.05 10.78 -1.77
N THR A 125 -25.24 11.99 -2.29
CA THR A 125 -25.90 12.22 -3.57
C THR A 125 -25.04 13.11 -4.44
N ALA A 126 -25.04 12.87 -5.74
CA ALA A 126 -24.43 13.76 -6.71
C ALA A 126 -25.39 14.00 -7.89
N ARG A 127 -25.24 15.16 -8.52
CA ARG A 127 -25.89 15.48 -9.78
C ARG A 127 -24.87 15.96 -10.78
N PHE A 128 -24.93 15.37 -11.95
CA PHE A 128 -24.04 15.67 -13.07
C PHE A 128 -24.81 16.40 -14.17
N GLU A 129 -24.14 17.35 -14.79
CA GLU A 129 -24.60 18.04 -16.00
C GLU A 129 -23.43 18.17 -16.95
N SER A 130 -23.62 17.74 -18.22
CA SER A 130 -22.55 17.77 -19.26
C SER A 130 -21.25 17.07 -18.84
N GLY A 131 -21.36 15.95 -18.09
CA GLY A 131 -20.18 15.19 -17.65
C GLY A 131 -19.48 15.73 -16.39
N TRP A 132 -19.94 16.85 -15.83
CA TRP A 132 -19.34 17.47 -14.63
C TRP A 132 -20.27 17.39 -13.43
N ILE A 133 -19.70 17.34 -12.23
CA ILE A 133 -20.46 17.44 -10.98
C ILE A 133 -21.02 18.85 -10.88
N LEU A 134 -22.35 18.98 -10.90
CA LEU A 134 -23.05 20.23 -10.62
C LEU A 134 -23.15 20.47 -9.11
N ARG A 135 -23.46 19.41 -8.37
CA ARG A 135 -23.49 19.42 -6.91
C ARG A 135 -23.32 18.00 -6.37
N ALA A 136 -22.66 17.88 -5.24
CA ALA A 136 -22.60 16.65 -4.47
C ALA A 136 -22.67 16.97 -2.98
N GLY A 137 -23.18 16.05 -2.18
CA GLY A 137 -23.21 16.20 -0.74
C GLY A 137 -23.56 14.88 -0.06
N GLY A 138 -23.06 14.71 1.15
CA GLY A 138 -23.28 13.48 1.89
C GLY A 138 -22.79 13.56 3.33
N ARG A 139 -23.09 12.47 4.05
CA ARG A 139 -22.69 12.28 5.43
C ARG A 139 -22.14 10.85 5.60
N GLU A 140 -21.03 10.74 6.28
CA GLU A 140 -20.45 9.47 6.72
C GLU A 140 -20.21 9.50 8.23
N ARG A 141 -20.49 8.37 8.88
CA ARG A 141 -20.20 8.16 10.31
C ARG A 141 -19.34 6.94 10.48
N LEU A 142 -18.18 7.12 11.08
CA LEU A 142 -17.20 6.07 11.36
C LEU A 142 -16.94 5.99 12.86
N ARG A 143 -16.88 4.77 13.36
CA ARG A 143 -16.43 4.50 14.73
C ARG A 143 -15.05 3.86 14.66
N ILE A 144 -14.14 4.38 15.46
CA ILE A 144 -12.77 3.88 15.58
C ILE A 144 -12.61 3.27 16.98
N GLU A 145 -12.25 2.01 17.02
CA GLU A 145 -11.99 1.27 18.25
C GLU A 145 -10.59 0.65 18.23
N THR A 146 -9.98 0.53 19.41
CA THR A 146 -8.76 -0.25 19.62
C THR A 146 -9.06 -1.28 20.70
N SER A 147 -8.95 -2.57 20.37
CA SER A 147 -9.23 -3.68 21.29
C SER A 147 -10.60 -3.55 21.98
N GLY A 148 -11.63 -3.15 21.23
CA GLY A 148 -12.99 -2.96 21.74
C GLY A 148 -13.21 -1.69 22.57
N THR A 149 -12.20 -0.82 22.69
CA THR A 149 -12.30 0.47 23.37
C THR A 149 -12.51 1.57 22.34
N LEU A 150 -13.58 2.34 22.49
CA LEU A 150 -13.88 3.49 21.66
C LEU A 150 -12.75 4.51 21.72
N GLN A 151 -12.17 4.85 20.57
CA GLN A 151 -11.16 5.89 20.41
C GLN A 151 -11.78 7.17 19.85
N ALA A 152 -12.66 7.04 18.85
CA ALA A 152 -13.35 8.16 18.26
C ALA A 152 -14.63 7.74 17.53
N ASP A 153 -15.64 8.58 17.59
CA ASP A 153 -16.79 8.60 16.64
C ASP A 153 -16.60 9.80 15.72
N LEU A 154 -16.41 9.53 14.42
CA LEU A 154 -16.20 10.56 13.40
C LEU A 154 -17.48 10.77 12.61
N VAL A 155 -17.86 12.02 12.43
CA VAL A 155 -18.92 12.42 11.50
C VAL A 155 -18.28 13.33 10.45
N GLN A 156 -18.39 12.94 9.21
CA GLN A 156 -17.94 13.73 8.07
C GLN A 156 -19.16 14.15 7.25
N ASP A 157 -19.37 15.44 7.16
CA ASP A 157 -20.34 16.06 6.25
C ASP A 157 -19.59 16.79 5.15
N PHE A 158 -20.02 16.64 3.91
CA PHE A 158 -19.49 17.41 2.80
C PHE A 158 -20.60 17.96 1.91
N SER A 159 -20.34 19.11 1.30
CA SER A 159 -21.18 19.71 0.29
C SER A 159 -20.32 20.41 -0.75
N VAL A 160 -20.55 20.11 -2.00
CA VAL A 160 -19.86 20.67 -3.16
C VAL A 160 -20.91 21.20 -4.11
N VAL A 161 -20.73 22.43 -4.57
CA VAL A 161 -21.54 23.06 -5.60
C VAL A 161 -20.61 23.71 -6.60
N ARG A 162 -20.85 23.42 -7.89
CA ARG A 162 -20.13 24.11 -8.97
C ARG A 162 -20.58 25.58 -9.01
N ASP A 163 -19.63 26.47 -8.91
CA ASP A 163 -19.86 27.90 -9.03
C ASP A 163 -19.37 28.38 -10.40
N ASP A 164 -20.29 28.57 -11.31
CA ASP A 164 -19.98 29.01 -12.69
C ASP A 164 -19.77 30.54 -12.78
N GLU A 165 -20.03 31.30 -11.69
CA GLU A 165 -19.99 32.78 -11.66
C GLU A 165 -18.70 33.36 -11.06
N ARG A 166 -17.95 32.56 -10.32
CA ARG A 166 -16.73 32.99 -9.64
C ARG A 166 -15.47 32.36 -10.24
N PHE A 167 -15.13 32.77 -11.45
CA PHE A 167 -13.76 32.57 -11.92
C PHE A 167 -12.86 33.66 -11.34
N ALA A 168 -12.34 33.46 -10.13
CA ALA A 168 -11.13 34.17 -9.75
C ALA A 168 -10.02 33.73 -10.73
N PRO A 169 -9.19 34.67 -11.24
CA PRO A 169 -8.04 34.28 -12.04
C PRO A 169 -7.05 33.53 -11.14
N VAL A 170 -7.24 32.24 -11.02
CA VAL A 170 -6.27 31.36 -10.39
C VAL A 170 -5.13 31.19 -11.41
N PRO A 171 -3.86 31.39 -11.02
CA PRO A 171 -2.76 31.12 -11.92
C PRO A 171 -2.91 29.69 -12.43
N PRO A 172 -2.88 29.45 -13.75
CA PRO A 172 -3.04 28.12 -14.29
C PRO A 172 -1.88 27.25 -13.80
N LEU A 173 -2.21 26.15 -13.15
CA LEU A 173 -1.24 25.09 -12.91
C LEU A 173 -0.95 24.44 -14.26
N SER A 174 0.30 24.44 -14.67
CA SER A 174 0.71 23.72 -15.87
C SER A 174 0.75 22.22 -15.59
N VAL A 175 0.26 21.40 -16.53
CA VAL A 175 0.39 19.95 -16.45
C VAL A 175 1.87 19.52 -16.34
N ALA A 176 2.78 20.29 -16.95
CA ALA A 176 4.22 20.03 -16.86
C ALA A 176 4.82 20.32 -15.47
N ASP A 177 4.16 21.19 -14.67
CA ASP A 177 4.60 21.56 -13.33
C ASP A 177 3.85 20.78 -12.23
N ALA A 178 2.97 19.86 -12.62
CA ALA A 178 2.21 19.04 -11.70
C ALA A 178 2.86 17.66 -11.52
N ASP A 179 2.97 17.24 -10.28
CA ASP A 179 3.38 15.89 -9.90
C ASP A 179 2.13 15.02 -9.79
N PHE A 180 2.01 14.03 -10.68
CA PHE A 180 0.87 13.13 -10.74
C PHE A 180 1.13 11.88 -9.91
N SER A 181 0.16 11.51 -9.10
CA SER A 181 0.12 10.27 -8.32
C SER A 181 -1.20 9.54 -8.53
N ASP A 182 -1.17 8.23 -8.31
CA ASP A 182 -2.40 7.43 -8.29
C ASP A 182 -3.36 7.97 -7.23
N ALA A 183 -4.66 7.83 -7.48
CA ALA A 183 -5.74 8.43 -6.68
C ALA A 183 -5.66 8.12 -5.17
N PHE A 184 -4.95 7.05 -4.79
CA PHE A 184 -4.83 6.60 -3.40
C PHE A 184 -3.41 6.30 -2.96
N ALA A 185 -2.39 6.82 -3.65
CA ALA A 185 -1.03 6.79 -3.16
C ALA A 185 -0.97 7.60 -1.86
N LEU A 186 -1.00 6.90 -0.73
CA LEU A 186 -0.79 7.52 0.57
C LEU A 186 0.65 7.99 0.65
N ALA A 187 0.88 9.29 0.44
CA ALA A 187 2.15 9.89 0.79
C ALA A 187 2.32 9.73 2.31
N VAL A 188 3.19 8.83 2.71
CA VAL A 188 3.57 8.72 4.12
C VAL A 188 4.42 9.93 4.46
N ASP A 189 3.78 10.95 5.06
CA ASP A 189 4.50 12.12 5.53
C ASP A 189 5.34 11.74 6.74
N HIS A 190 6.63 11.60 6.54
CA HIS A 190 7.60 11.33 7.60
C HIS A 190 7.89 12.60 8.44
N THR A 191 7.47 13.78 7.98
CA THR A 191 7.61 15.05 8.73
C THR A 191 6.42 15.26 9.67
N GLN A 192 6.24 14.38 10.67
CA GLN A 192 5.25 14.64 11.71
C GLN A 192 5.72 15.80 12.59
N GLU A 193 4.88 16.83 12.75
CA GLU A 193 5.14 17.91 13.70
C GLU A 193 5.45 17.33 15.08
N VAL A 194 6.55 17.81 15.65
CA VAL A 194 6.97 17.42 17.00
C VAL A 194 6.01 18.03 18.02
N ASP A 195 5.33 17.19 18.81
CA ASP A 195 4.52 17.69 19.93
C ASP A 195 5.44 18.26 21.02
N PRO A 196 5.41 19.59 21.29
CA PRO A 196 6.28 20.22 22.28
C PRO A 196 6.08 19.67 23.70
N SER A 197 4.92 19.10 24.02
CA SER A 197 4.65 18.53 25.33
C SER A 197 5.54 17.33 25.65
N LEU A 198 5.93 16.57 24.58
CA LEU A 198 6.77 15.39 24.70
C LEU A 198 8.23 15.72 25.06
N LEU A 199 8.68 16.97 24.84
CA LEU A 199 10.02 17.44 25.26
C LEU A 199 10.20 17.35 26.79
N LYS A 200 9.11 17.54 27.53
CA LYS A 200 9.09 17.55 29.00
C LYS A 200 8.98 16.15 29.60
N VAL A 201 8.69 15.12 28.79
CA VAL A 201 8.54 13.74 29.28
C VAL A 201 9.92 13.11 29.49
N PRO A 202 10.28 12.71 30.73
CA PRO A 202 11.56 12.04 30.98
C PRO A 202 11.63 10.67 30.31
N PHE A 203 12.83 10.20 29.97
CA PHE A 203 13.07 8.90 29.33
C PHE A 203 12.44 7.74 30.09
N ASP A 204 12.66 7.67 31.42
CA ASP A 204 12.13 6.56 32.22
C ASP A 204 10.59 6.54 32.23
N LYS A 205 9.94 7.69 32.18
CA LYS A 205 8.48 7.78 32.03
C LYS A 205 8.04 7.28 30.65
N ALA A 206 8.65 7.76 29.57
CA ALA A 206 8.33 7.32 28.22
C ALA A 206 8.54 5.81 28.03
N LEU A 207 9.65 5.27 28.57
CA LEU A 207 9.95 3.83 28.52
C LEU A 207 8.94 3.03 29.36
N SER A 208 8.61 3.48 30.56
CA SER A 208 7.64 2.79 31.42
C SER A 208 6.24 2.77 30.83
N ASP A 209 5.80 3.88 30.21
CA ASP A 209 4.51 3.97 29.54
C ASP A 209 4.45 3.06 28.31
N PHE A 210 5.54 3.02 27.53
CA PHE A 210 5.69 2.09 26.41
C PHE A 210 5.55 0.64 26.88
N ILE A 211 6.32 0.22 27.90
CA ILE A 211 6.30 -1.16 28.41
C ILE A 211 4.95 -1.52 29.02
N ALA A 212 4.31 -0.59 29.73
CA ALA A 212 3.02 -0.83 30.39
C ALA A 212 1.92 -1.21 29.40
N ARG A 213 1.97 -0.72 28.17
CA ARG A 213 1.00 -1.05 27.12
C ARG A 213 1.00 -2.54 26.76
N PHE A 214 2.13 -3.23 26.85
CA PHE A 214 2.24 -4.67 26.55
C PHE A 214 1.68 -5.58 27.65
N LYS A 215 1.03 -5.01 28.67
CA LYS A 215 0.20 -5.77 29.60
C LYS A 215 -1.18 -6.10 29.01
N GLN A 216 -1.59 -5.41 27.94
CA GLN A 216 -2.84 -5.61 27.21
C GLN A 216 -2.56 -6.30 25.87
N PRO A 217 -3.46 -7.15 25.35
CA PRO A 217 -3.33 -7.70 24.01
C PRO A 217 -3.52 -6.60 22.93
N ASP A 218 -2.88 -6.76 21.77
CA ASP A 218 -3.08 -6.00 20.51
C ASP A 218 -2.73 -4.51 20.50
N VAL A 219 -1.74 -4.07 21.30
CA VAL A 219 -1.38 -2.63 21.42
C VAL A 219 -0.02 -2.27 20.78
N SER A 220 0.65 -3.20 20.12
CA SER A 220 2.05 -3.06 19.69
C SER A 220 2.31 -1.85 18.77
N PHE A 221 1.44 -1.61 17.79
CA PHE A 221 1.62 -0.51 16.85
C PHE A 221 1.36 0.87 17.47
N ALA A 222 0.29 1.01 18.27
CA ALA A 222 0.01 2.27 18.97
C ALA A 222 1.12 2.64 19.94
N ALA A 223 1.71 1.65 20.64
CA ALA A 223 2.86 1.83 21.51
C ALA A 223 4.09 2.29 20.73
N ALA A 224 4.36 1.68 19.58
CA ALA A 224 5.46 2.07 18.69
C ALA A 224 5.33 3.52 18.21
N ARG A 225 4.14 3.94 17.72
CA ARG A 225 3.89 5.32 17.30
C ARG A 225 4.09 6.34 18.41
N GLN A 226 3.62 6.04 19.62
CA GLN A 226 3.79 6.95 20.75
C GLN A 226 5.26 7.11 21.14
N LEU A 227 6.01 6.00 21.19
CA LEU A 227 7.45 6.06 21.46
C LEU A 227 8.20 6.76 20.31
N ALA A 228 7.82 6.53 19.05
CA ALA A 228 8.38 7.24 17.90
C ALA A 228 8.14 8.75 17.98
N ALA A 229 6.93 9.19 18.37
CA ALA A 229 6.63 10.61 18.57
C ALA A 229 7.52 11.21 19.68
N TRP A 230 7.72 10.49 20.78
CA TRP A 230 8.61 10.91 21.84
C TRP A 230 10.08 11.00 21.37
N LEU A 231 10.54 10.01 20.57
CA LEU A 231 11.88 10.01 19.97
C LEU A 231 12.07 11.21 19.04
N ARG A 232 11.09 11.54 18.19
CA ARG A 232 11.16 12.72 17.34
C ARG A 232 11.31 14.01 18.15
N ALA A 233 10.62 14.11 19.30
CA ALA A 233 10.81 15.23 20.21
C ALA A 233 12.15 15.21 20.94
N ASN A 234 12.75 14.04 21.12
CA ASN A 234 13.96 13.86 21.93
C ASN A 234 15.01 12.99 21.20
N PRO A 235 15.49 13.37 20.00
CA PRO A 235 16.36 12.52 19.19
C PRO A 235 17.60 12.05 19.93
N THR A 236 18.32 12.94 20.61
CA THR A 236 19.55 12.63 21.33
C THR A 236 19.39 11.61 22.46
N LYS A 237 18.13 11.35 22.89
CA LYS A 237 17.84 10.34 23.92
C LYS A 237 17.64 8.92 23.35
N ALA A 238 17.64 8.74 22.02
CA ALA A 238 17.54 7.41 21.40
C ALA A 238 18.62 6.43 21.92
N LYS A 239 19.84 6.91 22.15
CA LYS A 239 20.92 6.12 22.75
C LYS A 239 20.58 5.48 24.11
N LEU A 240 19.65 6.04 24.86
CA LEU A 240 19.19 5.49 26.14
C LEU A 240 18.38 4.20 25.92
N LEU A 241 17.74 4.04 24.76
CA LEU A 241 17.06 2.79 24.40
C LEU A 241 18.06 1.66 24.16
N LEU A 242 19.21 1.95 23.55
CA LEU A 242 20.28 0.96 23.38
C LEU A 242 20.79 0.49 24.75
N ALA A 243 21.01 1.42 25.69
CA ALA A 243 21.41 1.07 27.05
C ALA A 243 20.33 0.24 27.77
N ALA A 244 19.04 0.59 27.58
CA ALA A 244 17.93 -0.18 28.17
C ALA A 244 17.80 -1.58 27.58
N LEU A 245 18.05 -1.76 26.26
CA LEU A 245 18.12 -3.08 25.61
C LEU A 245 19.25 -3.93 26.16
N ARG A 246 20.48 -3.38 26.26
CA ARG A 246 21.63 -4.08 26.84
C ARG A 246 21.40 -4.48 28.30
N ALA A 247 20.78 -3.60 29.07
CA ALA A 247 20.43 -3.86 30.46
C ALA A 247 19.19 -4.78 30.62
N ARG A 248 18.63 -5.32 29.52
CA ARG A 248 17.42 -6.17 29.51
C ARG A 248 16.20 -5.56 30.20
N ARG A 249 16.11 -4.23 30.24
CA ARG A 249 14.96 -3.50 30.79
C ARG A 249 13.71 -3.59 29.92
N ILE A 250 13.86 -3.97 28.64
CA ILE A 250 12.78 -4.05 27.66
C ILE A 250 12.39 -5.53 27.48
N PRO A 251 11.15 -5.91 27.85
CA PRO A 251 10.65 -7.27 27.70
C PRO A 251 10.68 -7.72 26.23
N GLU A 252 10.95 -8.99 25.98
CA GLU A 252 11.08 -9.54 24.63
C GLU A 252 9.85 -9.28 23.77
N LYS A 253 8.64 -9.41 24.33
CA LYS A 253 7.37 -9.14 23.65
C LYS A 253 7.20 -7.67 23.20
N ALA A 254 7.92 -6.72 23.80
CA ALA A 254 7.86 -5.31 23.45
C ALA A 254 8.92 -4.90 22.40
N ARG A 255 9.94 -5.76 22.17
CA ARG A 255 11.04 -5.43 21.26
C ARG A 255 10.61 -5.20 19.81
N PRO A 256 9.68 -5.98 19.21
CA PRO A 256 9.22 -5.68 17.83
C PRO A 256 8.70 -4.25 17.69
N ALA A 257 7.88 -3.79 18.63
CA ALA A 257 7.35 -2.44 18.63
C ALA A 257 8.40 -1.36 18.95
N LEU A 258 9.47 -1.72 19.69
CA LEU A 258 10.59 -0.82 19.91
C LEU A 258 11.36 -0.58 18.60
N PHE A 259 11.69 -1.63 17.83
CA PHE A 259 12.38 -1.49 16.54
C PHE A 259 11.52 -0.71 15.55
N LEU A 260 10.22 -0.96 15.51
CA LEU A 260 9.28 -0.16 14.73
C LEU A 260 9.24 1.31 15.20
N ALA A 261 9.35 1.59 16.51
CA ALA A 261 9.37 2.97 17.01
C ALA A 261 10.66 3.70 16.58
N LEU A 262 11.81 3.02 16.59
CA LEU A 262 13.06 3.57 16.08
C LEU A 262 12.97 3.88 14.59
N GLU A 263 12.42 2.97 13.79
CA GLU A 263 12.16 3.16 12.36
C GLU A 263 11.24 4.35 12.11
N LEU A 264 10.06 4.36 12.73
CA LEU A 264 9.05 5.42 12.59
C LEU A 264 9.51 6.79 13.09
N SER A 265 10.57 6.86 13.89
CA SER A 265 11.13 8.14 14.35
C SER A 265 11.87 8.91 13.24
N GLY A 266 12.47 8.19 12.29
CA GLY A 266 13.00 8.73 11.04
C GLY A 266 14.33 9.49 11.13
N HIS A 267 14.98 9.60 12.30
CA HIS A 267 16.18 10.44 12.49
C HIS A 267 17.45 9.61 12.71
N ASP A 268 18.60 10.26 12.52
CA ASP A 268 19.92 9.62 12.50
C ASP A 268 20.34 9.01 13.84
N GLU A 269 19.92 9.59 14.97
CA GLU A 269 20.20 9.01 16.27
C GLU A 269 19.53 7.65 16.49
N SER A 270 18.29 7.47 15.96
CA SER A 270 17.62 6.16 15.96
C SER A 270 18.28 5.20 14.97
N ARG A 271 18.71 5.69 13.81
CA ARG A 271 19.52 4.93 12.85
C ARG A 271 20.80 4.40 13.51
N ALA A 272 21.52 5.23 14.26
CA ALA A 272 22.72 4.83 15.00
C ALA A 272 22.44 3.74 16.04
N VAL A 273 21.27 3.76 16.69
CA VAL A 273 20.84 2.70 17.62
C VAL A 273 20.61 1.40 16.88
N LEU A 274 19.88 1.43 15.76
CA LEU A 274 19.61 0.26 14.92
C LEU A 274 20.93 -0.34 14.40
N SER A 275 21.83 0.49 13.90
CA SER A 275 23.18 0.12 13.46
C SER A 275 23.95 -0.58 14.58
N SER A 276 23.93 -0.01 15.79
CA SER A 276 24.63 -0.60 16.94
C SER A 276 24.06 -1.95 17.37
N VAL A 277 22.74 -2.15 17.24
CA VAL A 277 22.11 -3.45 17.55
C VAL A 277 22.45 -4.48 16.48
N LEU A 278 22.43 -4.09 15.21
CA LEU A 278 22.74 -4.99 14.10
C LEU A 278 24.17 -5.53 14.18
N ASP A 279 25.13 -4.70 14.57
CA ASP A 279 26.55 -5.05 14.62
C ASP A 279 26.95 -5.79 15.90
N ASP A 280 26.21 -5.65 16.99
CA ASP A 280 26.59 -6.21 18.29
C ASP A 280 26.08 -7.67 18.43
N SER A 281 27.02 -8.62 18.36
CA SER A 281 26.72 -10.06 18.49
C SER A 281 26.20 -10.49 19.88
N ALA A 282 26.23 -9.59 20.88
CA ALA A 282 25.61 -9.81 22.18
C ALA A 282 24.06 -9.77 22.12
N PHE A 283 23.50 -9.16 21.08
CA PHE A 283 22.05 -9.23 20.80
C PHE A 283 21.67 -10.54 20.11
N SER A 284 20.43 -10.97 20.36
CA SER A 284 19.92 -12.17 19.70
C SER A 284 19.86 -12.00 18.17
N PRO A 285 20.03 -13.10 17.40
CA PRO A 285 19.85 -13.03 15.94
C PRO A 285 18.52 -12.41 15.53
N LEU A 286 17.44 -12.62 16.30
CA LEU A 286 16.13 -12.04 16.04
C LEU A 286 16.11 -10.52 16.24
N ASP A 287 16.77 -10.00 17.27
CA ASP A 287 16.83 -8.54 17.49
C ASP A 287 17.73 -7.88 16.45
N ARG A 288 18.84 -8.52 16.06
CA ARG A 288 19.72 -8.06 14.97
C ARG A 288 18.97 -8.03 13.62
N ALA A 289 18.18 -9.07 13.32
CA ALA A 289 17.38 -9.10 12.10
C ALA A 289 16.27 -8.02 12.12
N ARG A 290 15.63 -7.75 13.26
CA ARG A 290 14.69 -6.64 13.42
C ARG A 290 15.38 -5.30 13.20
N ALA A 291 16.59 -5.13 13.69
CA ALA A 291 17.38 -3.92 13.48
C ALA A 291 17.72 -3.72 12.00
N ALA A 292 18.11 -4.80 11.28
CA ALA A 292 18.35 -4.75 9.85
C ALA A 292 17.11 -4.34 9.05
N SER A 293 15.95 -4.94 9.36
CA SER A 293 14.69 -4.55 8.73
C SER A 293 14.35 -3.08 8.98
N ALA A 294 14.39 -2.62 10.23
CA ALA A 294 14.13 -1.23 10.58
C ALA A 294 15.15 -0.26 9.96
N LEU A 295 16.43 -0.69 9.81
CA LEU A 295 17.48 0.12 9.18
C LEU A 295 17.22 0.33 7.68
N SER A 296 16.58 -0.63 7.00
CA SER A 296 16.23 -0.50 5.59
C SER A 296 15.09 0.50 5.35
N ASP A 297 14.26 0.74 6.37
CA ASP A 297 13.03 1.54 6.25
C ASP A 297 13.10 2.91 6.95
N ILE A 298 14.10 3.12 7.83
CA ILE A 298 14.20 4.36 8.61
C ILE A 298 14.57 5.57 7.74
N GLY A 299 13.71 6.60 7.76
CA GLY A 299 13.97 7.90 7.14
C GLY A 299 14.44 7.79 5.68
N GLU A 300 15.27 8.73 5.24
CA GLU A 300 15.88 8.68 3.91
C GLU A 300 16.99 7.62 3.86
N PRO A 301 17.09 6.84 2.77
CA PRO A 301 18.17 5.90 2.55
C PRO A 301 19.55 6.58 2.58
N THR A 302 20.54 5.93 3.19
CA THR A 302 21.91 6.45 3.24
C THR A 302 22.90 5.40 2.76
N GLN A 303 24.02 5.86 2.19
CA GLN A 303 25.14 5.01 1.78
C GLN A 303 25.64 4.16 2.97
N ALA A 304 25.80 4.75 4.14
CA ALA A 304 26.26 4.04 5.35
C ALA A 304 25.32 2.90 5.76
N SER A 305 23.99 3.09 5.65
CA SER A 305 23.03 2.02 5.92
C SER A 305 23.11 0.90 4.88
N ALA A 306 23.31 1.23 3.60
CA ALA A 306 23.48 0.25 2.53
C ALA A 306 24.76 -0.59 2.74
N GLU A 307 25.88 0.06 3.04
CA GLU A 307 27.16 -0.60 3.32
C GLU A 307 27.06 -1.53 4.54
N GLN A 308 26.39 -1.09 5.58
CA GLN A 308 26.19 -1.92 6.78
C GLN A 308 25.30 -3.13 6.51
N LEU A 309 24.17 -2.95 5.82
CA LEU A 309 23.31 -4.07 5.40
C LEU A 309 24.08 -5.04 4.51
N ARG A 310 24.89 -4.52 3.57
CA ARG A 310 25.76 -5.33 2.72
C ARG A 310 26.79 -6.12 3.53
N ALA A 311 27.46 -5.49 4.50
CA ALA A 311 28.43 -6.16 5.34
C ALA A 311 27.80 -7.30 6.16
N ARG A 312 26.53 -7.18 6.55
CA ARG A 312 25.79 -8.19 7.31
C ARG A 312 25.08 -9.22 6.44
N SER A 313 24.88 -8.97 5.13
CA SER A 313 24.25 -9.94 4.23
C SER A 313 25.03 -11.25 4.11
N SER A 314 26.33 -11.23 4.41
CA SER A 314 27.19 -12.42 4.45
C SER A 314 27.12 -13.20 5.78
N ASP A 315 26.39 -12.70 6.80
CA ASP A 315 26.16 -13.45 8.05
C ASP A 315 25.25 -14.65 7.77
N ASP A 316 25.51 -15.78 8.44
CA ASP A 316 24.68 -16.96 8.29
C ASP A 316 23.25 -16.77 8.82
N GLY A 317 22.28 -17.40 8.17
CA GLY A 317 20.90 -17.54 8.64
C GLY A 317 20.08 -16.26 8.58
N MET A 318 19.30 -15.99 9.64
CA MET A 318 18.27 -14.95 9.63
C MET A 318 18.86 -13.54 9.44
N VAL A 319 19.99 -13.23 10.07
CA VAL A 319 20.57 -11.87 10.02
C VAL A 319 21.03 -11.55 8.60
N GLY A 320 21.75 -12.46 7.97
CA GLY A 320 22.21 -12.27 6.59
C GLY A 320 21.05 -12.15 5.62
N ASN A 321 20.08 -13.05 5.70
CA ASN A 321 18.92 -13.02 4.82
C ASN A 321 18.13 -11.71 4.95
N VAL A 322 17.84 -11.25 6.16
CA VAL A 322 17.09 -10.01 6.38
C VAL A 322 17.91 -8.79 5.96
N SER A 323 19.23 -8.80 6.18
CA SER A 323 20.12 -7.72 5.73
C SER A 323 20.15 -7.61 4.20
N LEU A 324 20.22 -8.74 3.50
CA LEU A 324 20.17 -8.75 2.04
C LEU A 324 18.83 -8.26 1.48
N LEU A 325 17.70 -8.73 2.06
CA LEU A 325 16.36 -8.26 1.72
C LEU A 325 16.22 -6.76 1.99
N GLY A 326 16.78 -6.30 3.11
CA GLY A 326 16.81 -4.89 3.51
C GLY A 326 17.64 -4.02 2.56
N LEU A 327 18.75 -4.54 2.04
CA LEU A 327 19.54 -3.85 1.03
C LEU A 327 18.74 -3.60 -0.24
N GLY A 328 17.98 -4.59 -0.73
CA GLY A 328 17.07 -4.42 -1.85
C GLY A 328 15.99 -3.38 -1.58
N ASN A 329 15.34 -3.45 -0.42
CA ASN A 329 14.30 -2.50 -0.02
C ASN A 329 14.85 -1.05 0.08
N LEU A 330 16.05 -0.87 0.65
CA LEU A 330 16.72 0.42 0.71
C LEU A 330 16.97 0.99 -0.70
N GLY A 331 17.42 0.14 -1.64
CA GLY A 331 17.65 0.52 -3.03
C GLY A 331 16.38 1.02 -3.73
N SER A 332 15.23 0.41 -3.48
CA SER A 332 13.93 0.84 -4.07
C SER A 332 13.51 2.24 -3.62
N ARG A 333 13.92 2.65 -2.41
CA ARG A 333 13.58 3.94 -1.80
C ARG A 333 14.61 5.04 -2.09
N ALA A 334 15.80 4.67 -2.55
CA ALA A 334 16.88 5.61 -2.79
C ALA A 334 16.54 6.57 -3.94
N GLN A 335 16.56 7.87 -3.67
CA GLN A 335 16.40 8.92 -4.67
C GLN A 335 17.74 9.20 -5.38
N ASP A 336 18.85 9.04 -4.67
CA ASP A 336 20.20 9.20 -5.18
C ASP A 336 20.57 8.09 -6.15
N SER A 337 21.06 8.48 -7.35
CA SER A 337 21.46 7.54 -8.40
C SER A 337 22.72 6.75 -8.02
N GLU A 338 23.67 7.37 -7.31
CA GLU A 338 24.92 6.70 -6.90
C GLU A 338 24.62 5.60 -5.89
N LEU A 339 23.72 5.84 -4.94
CA LEU A 339 23.26 4.84 -3.98
C LEU A 339 22.52 3.70 -4.67
N ARG A 340 21.64 4.00 -5.64
CA ARG A 340 20.97 2.96 -6.44
C ARG A 340 21.96 2.10 -7.22
N ASP A 341 22.95 2.73 -7.84
CA ASP A 341 23.96 2.03 -8.61
C ASP A 341 24.85 1.16 -7.72
N TYR A 342 25.19 1.63 -6.52
CA TYR A 342 25.87 0.85 -5.49
C TYR A 342 25.05 -0.41 -5.12
N VAL A 343 23.78 -0.24 -4.74
CA VAL A 343 22.90 -1.37 -4.37
C VAL A 343 22.76 -2.35 -5.53
N ARG A 344 22.59 -1.86 -6.76
CA ARG A 344 22.53 -2.70 -7.98
C ARG A 344 23.81 -3.52 -8.15
N GLY A 345 24.98 -2.90 -7.98
CA GLY A 345 26.25 -3.58 -8.08
C GLY A 345 26.39 -4.71 -7.07
N GLU A 346 26.04 -4.44 -5.82
CA GLU A 346 26.10 -5.44 -4.73
C GLU A 346 25.11 -6.60 -4.94
N LEU A 347 23.85 -6.31 -5.31
CA LEU A 347 22.88 -7.36 -5.62
C LEU A 347 23.26 -8.19 -6.84
N SER A 348 23.92 -7.57 -7.83
CA SER A 348 24.47 -8.26 -8.99
C SER A 348 25.57 -9.24 -8.58
N ALA A 349 26.51 -8.81 -7.74
CA ALA A 349 27.59 -9.64 -7.24
C ALA A 349 27.05 -10.81 -6.39
N GLU A 350 26.04 -10.56 -5.55
CA GLU A 350 25.36 -11.61 -4.78
C GLU A 350 24.69 -12.66 -5.68
N LEU A 351 24.04 -12.22 -6.78
CA LEU A 351 23.41 -13.15 -7.71
C LEU A 351 24.45 -14.05 -8.41
N ASP A 352 25.60 -13.48 -8.77
CA ASP A 352 26.70 -14.23 -9.40
C ASP A 352 27.35 -15.24 -8.43
N ALA A 353 27.45 -14.90 -7.15
CA ALA A 353 28.08 -15.72 -6.14
C ALA A 353 27.13 -16.74 -5.48
N ALA A 354 25.80 -16.58 -5.65
CA ALA A 354 24.82 -17.34 -4.91
C ALA A 354 24.85 -18.83 -5.21
N ALA A 355 25.09 -19.65 -4.19
CA ALA A 355 24.80 -21.06 -4.23
C ALA A 355 23.27 -21.30 -4.39
N GLN A 356 22.89 -22.46 -4.97
CA GLN A 356 21.49 -22.77 -5.31
C GLN A 356 20.51 -22.54 -4.13
N GLY A 357 20.90 -22.95 -2.91
CA GLY A 357 20.03 -22.78 -1.72
C GLY A 357 19.88 -21.33 -1.23
N HIS A 358 20.74 -20.40 -1.68
CA HIS A 358 20.69 -18.98 -1.32
C HIS A 358 20.09 -18.11 -2.42
N LYS A 359 20.01 -18.60 -3.66
CA LYS A 359 19.48 -17.85 -4.80
C LYS A 359 18.07 -17.29 -4.57
N SER A 360 17.21 -18.02 -3.88
CA SER A 360 15.85 -17.56 -3.59
C SER A 360 15.82 -16.27 -2.78
N VAL A 361 16.72 -16.10 -1.82
CA VAL A 361 16.83 -14.89 -0.99
C VAL A 361 17.37 -13.72 -1.82
N VAL A 362 18.39 -13.99 -2.66
CA VAL A 362 18.96 -12.98 -3.56
C VAL A 362 17.93 -12.48 -4.55
N LEU A 363 17.15 -13.39 -5.16
CA LEU A 363 16.06 -13.03 -6.07
C LEU A 363 14.97 -12.21 -5.37
N ASP A 364 14.61 -12.55 -4.13
CA ASP A 364 13.66 -11.76 -3.35
C ASP A 364 14.22 -10.35 -3.04
N ALA A 365 15.53 -10.22 -2.75
CA ALA A 365 16.20 -8.93 -2.54
C ALA A 365 16.22 -8.08 -3.82
N ILE A 366 16.54 -8.69 -4.97
CA ILE A 366 16.45 -8.03 -6.28
C ILE A 366 15.01 -7.59 -6.56
N GLY A 367 14.04 -8.45 -6.29
CA GLY A 367 12.62 -8.09 -6.40
C GLY A 367 12.25 -6.92 -5.49
N ASN A 368 12.77 -6.86 -4.25
CA ASN A 368 12.54 -5.74 -3.34
C ASN A 368 13.10 -4.42 -3.88
N SER A 369 14.21 -4.45 -4.63
CA SER A 369 14.76 -3.23 -5.23
C SER A 369 13.86 -2.66 -6.34
N GLY A 370 13.02 -3.50 -6.97
CA GLY A 370 12.19 -3.10 -8.10
C GLY A 370 12.96 -2.70 -9.35
N ASP A 371 14.28 -2.86 -9.36
CA ASP A 371 15.16 -2.42 -10.44
C ASP A 371 15.01 -3.31 -11.68
N SER A 372 14.34 -2.78 -12.69
CA SER A 372 14.05 -3.49 -13.95
C SER A 372 15.29 -3.81 -14.80
N SER A 373 16.46 -3.24 -14.47
CA SER A 373 17.70 -3.60 -15.16
C SER A 373 18.11 -5.06 -14.91
N PHE A 374 17.59 -5.67 -13.84
CA PHE A 374 17.77 -7.09 -13.54
C PHE A 374 16.88 -8.03 -14.34
N ALA A 375 15.88 -7.54 -15.07
CA ALA A 375 14.86 -8.40 -15.66
C ALA A 375 15.43 -9.51 -16.57
N GLY A 376 16.44 -9.20 -17.38
CA GLY A 376 17.11 -10.19 -18.23
C GLY A 376 17.77 -11.30 -17.39
N ARG A 377 18.61 -10.92 -16.43
CA ARG A 377 19.32 -11.87 -15.56
C ARG A 377 18.40 -12.72 -14.69
N VAL A 378 17.33 -12.09 -14.15
CA VAL A 378 16.34 -12.82 -13.37
C VAL A 378 15.54 -13.78 -14.25
N SER A 379 15.30 -13.44 -15.52
CA SER A 379 14.64 -14.34 -16.48
C SER A 379 15.51 -15.56 -16.82
N GLU A 380 16.84 -15.47 -16.79
CA GLU A 380 17.74 -16.62 -16.98
C GLU A 380 17.55 -17.69 -15.90
N GLU A 381 17.12 -17.29 -14.69
CA GLU A 381 16.85 -18.23 -13.59
C GLU A 381 15.60 -19.10 -13.81
N PHE A 382 14.82 -18.85 -14.84
CA PHE A 382 13.77 -19.78 -15.27
C PHE A 382 14.31 -21.08 -15.85
N SER A 383 15.59 -21.11 -16.28
CA SER A 383 16.27 -22.34 -16.70
C SER A 383 16.72 -23.23 -15.53
N SER A 384 16.59 -22.79 -14.29
CA SER A 384 16.98 -23.57 -13.11
C SER A 384 16.15 -24.85 -12.98
N ASP A 385 16.81 -25.96 -12.66
CA ASP A 385 16.13 -27.23 -12.36
C ASP A 385 15.27 -27.14 -11.08
N ASP A 386 15.61 -26.23 -10.15
CA ASP A 386 14.89 -26.02 -8.90
C ASP A 386 13.63 -25.17 -9.10
N PRO A 387 12.42 -25.72 -8.92
CA PRO A 387 11.18 -24.95 -9.05
C PRO A 387 11.03 -23.83 -7.99
N VAL A 388 11.77 -23.92 -6.87
CA VAL A 388 11.77 -22.86 -5.86
C VAL A 388 12.49 -21.62 -6.43
N THR A 389 13.66 -21.81 -7.05
CA THR A 389 14.40 -20.73 -7.72
C THR A 389 13.54 -20.09 -8.82
N ARG A 390 12.92 -20.89 -9.71
CA ARG A 390 12.06 -20.37 -10.78
C ARG A 390 10.87 -19.57 -10.24
N ARG A 391 10.30 -20.01 -9.11
CA ARG A 391 9.20 -19.32 -8.44
C ARG A 391 9.62 -17.98 -7.86
N HIS A 392 10.83 -17.89 -7.28
CA HIS A 392 11.38 -16.63 -6.77
C HIS A 392 11.76 -15.68 -7.90
N ALA A 393 12.25 -16.20 -9.04
CA ALA A 393 12.47 -15.41 -10.25
C ALA A 393 11.15 -14.76 -10.74
N ALA A 394 10.07 -15.54 -10.82
CA ALA A 394 8.76 -15.02 -11.19
C ALA A 394 8.27 -13.91 -10.22
N LYS A 395 8.44 -14.10 -8.91
CA LYS A 395 8.07 -13.08 -7.91
C LYS A 395 8.91 -11.81 -8.05
N ALA A 396 10.21 -11.94 -8.28
CA ALA A 396 11.10 -10.81 -8.47
C ALA A 396 10.69 -9.98 -9.71
N LEU A 397 10.47 -10.65 -10.85
CA LEU A 397 9.97 -10.00 -12.07
C LEU A 397 8.62 -9.30 -11.86
N GLY A 398 7.74 -9.87 -11.03
CA GLY A 398 6.43 -9.28 -10.72
C GLY A 398 6.49 -7.97 -9.91
N ARG A 399 7.65 -7.62 -9.35
CA ARG A 399 7.91 -6.36 -8.62
C ARG A 399 8.63 -5.31 -9.46
N MET A 400 9.07 -5.67 -10.65
CA MET A 400 9.72 -4.77 -11.62
C MET A 400 8.67 -4.09 -12.50
N ASP A 401 9.11 -3.14 -13.35
CA ASP A 401 8.22 -2.53 -14.34
C ASP A 401 7.55 -3.61 -15.21
N PRO A 402 6.21 -3.67 -15.21
CA PRO A 402 5.48 -4.66 -16.01
C PRO A 402 5.73 -4.55 -17.52
N ALA A 403 6.09 -3.36 -18.02
CA ALA A 403 6.43 -3.19 -19.45
C ALA A 403 7.69 -3.97 -19.81
N VAL A 404 8.61 -4.15 -18.87
CA VAL A 404 9.86 -4.89 -19.07
C VAL A 404 9.71 -6.38 -18.74
N SER A 405 9.01 -6.70 -17.65
CA SER A 405 8.97 -8.07 -17.10
C SER A 405 7.86 -8.96 -17.68
N ALA A 406 6.72 -8.40 -18.10
CA ALA A 406 5.59 -9.20 -18.55
C ALA A 406 5.86 -10.09 -19.78
N PRO A 407 6.64 -9.67 -20.80
CA PRO A 407 6.97 -10.55 -21.93
C PRO A 407 7.67 -11.85 -21.50
N SER A 408 8.68 -11.78 -20.62
CA SER A 408 9.40 -12.96 -20.11
C SER A 408 8.50 -13.85 -19.26
N LEU A 409 7.64 -13.27 -18.42
CA LEU A 409 6.67 -14.01 -17.62
C LEU A 409 5.66 -14.76 -18.49
N LEU A 410 5.13 -14.11 -19.55
CA LEU A 410 4.22 -14.75 -20.49
C LEU A 410 4.89 -15.87 -21.31
N ALA A 411 6.15 -15.68 -21.71
CA ALA A 411 6.90 -16.74 -22.40
C ALA A 411 7.12 -17.95 -21.48
N GLN A 412 7.57 -17.71 -20.25
CA GLN A 412 7.84 -18.78 -19.28
C GLN A 412 6.58 -19.58 -18.92
N LEU A 413 5.41 -18.97 -18.92
CA LEU A 413 4.16 -19.68 -18.59
C LEU A 413 3.85 -20.84 -19.53
N ASP A 414 4.32 -20.82 -20.78
CA ASP A 414 4.14 -21.92 -21.74
C ASP A 414 5.06 -23.10 -21.44
N GLU A 415 6.25 -22.83 -20.92
CA GLU A 415 7.29 -23.84 -20.73
C GLU A 415 7.25 -24.47 -19.33
N GLU A 416 6.70 -23.72 -18.35
CA GLU A 416 6.67 -24.14 -16.95
C GLU A 416 5.74 -25.33 -16.71
N GLN A 417 6.25 -26.33 -16.00
CA GLN A 417 5.49 -27.56 -15.66
C GLN A 417 5.04 -27.59 -14.20
N ASP A 418 5.76 -26.88 -13.29
CA ASP A 418 5.39 -26.85 -11.88
C ASP A 418 4.17 -25.94 -11.66
N PRO A 419 3.04 -26.48 -11.14
CA PRO A 419 1.82 -25.69 -11.01
C PRO A 419 1.92 -24.56 -9.98
N ASP A 420 2.82 -24.68 -9.01
CA ASP A 420 3.05 -23.62 -8.02
C ASP A 420 3.85 -22.47 -8.63
N THR A 421 4.80 -22.77 -9.50
CA THR A 421 5.55 -21.77 -10.26
C THR A 421 4.66 -21.10 -11.30
N ARG A 422 3.80 -21.85 -12.00
CA ARG A 422 2.79 -21.29 -12.92
C ARG A 422 1.86 -20.30 -12.19
N ALA A 423 1.37 -20.67 -11.01
CA ALA A 423 0.57 -19.78 -10.19
C ALA A 423 1.34 -18.51 -9.76
N ALA A 424 2.65 -18.62 -9.48
CA ALA A 424 3.50 -17.47 -9.15
C ALA A 424 3.70 -16.55 -10.36
N ILE A 425 3.92 -17.09 -11.56
CA ILE A 425 4.01 -16.34 -12.81
C ILE A 425 2.73 -15.54 -13.07
N VAL A 426 1.56 -16.19 -12.95
CA VAL A 426 0.26 -15.51 -13.12
C VAL A 426 0.06 -14.40 -12.09
N ASN A 427 0.47 -14.64 -10.84
CA ASN A 427 0.43 -13.60 -9.80
C ASN A 427 1.39 -12.43 -10.09
N ALA A 428 2.55 -12.71 -10.68
CA ALA A 428 3.51 -11.69 -11.09
C ALA A 428 2.96 -10.77 -12.21
N LEU A 429 2.08 -11.30 -13.05
CA LEU A 429 1.43 -10.54 -14.14
C LEU A 429 0.30 -9.61 -13.66
N LYS A 430 -0.03 -9.54 -12.36
CA LYS A 430 -1.18 -8.74 -11.87
C LYS A 430 -1.08 -7.25 -12.14
N SER A 431 0.12 -6.70 -12.13
CA SER A 431 0.40 -5.28 -12.42
C SER A 431 0.47 -4.98 -13.92
N ALA A 432 0.58 -6.01 -14.77
CA ALA A 432 0.64 -5.83 -16.21
C ALA A 432 -0.73 -5.46 -16.81
N LYS A 433 -0.74 -4.52 -17.75
CA LYS A 433 -1.98 -4.14 -18.46
C LYS A 433 -2.50 -5.33 -19.28
N PRO A 434 -3.79 -5.70 -19.14
CA PRO A 434 -4.37 -6.79 -19.93
C PRO A 434 -4.38 -6.46 -21.43
N THR A 435 -3.75 -7.29 -22.22
CA THR A 435 -3.78 -7.24 -23.70
C THR A 435 -4.66 -8.37 -24.25
N PRO A 436 -5.18 -8.28 -25.48
CA PRO A 436 -5.92 -9.38 -26.10
C PRO A 436 -5.14 -10.69 -26.08
N GLU A 437 -3.84 -10.65 -26.33
CA GLU A 437 -2.95 -11.79 -26.33
C GLU A 437 -2.83 -12.42 -24.92
N SER A 438 -2.55 -11.62 -23.88
CA SER A 438 -2.47 -12.13 -22.52
C SER A 438 -3.79 -12.71 -22.03
N ILE A 439 -4.94 -12.12 -22.40
CA ILE A 439 -6.26 -12.64 -22.07
C ILE A 439 -6.48 -14.00 -22.74
N ALA A 440 -6.21 -14.12 -24.04
CA ALA A 440 -6.37 -15.37 -24.76
C ALA A 440 -5.49 -16.49 -24.18
N LYS A 441 -4.22 -16.17 -23.90
CA LYS A 441 -3.27 -17.10 -23.30
C LYS A 441 -3.71 -17.59 -21.93
N LEU A 442 -4.04 -16.66 -21.02
CA LEU A 442 -4.41 -17.02 -19.64
C LEU A 442 -5.79 -17.70 -19.56
N SER A 443 -6.69 -17.41 -20.52
CA SER A 443 -7.95 -18.14 -20.66
C SER A 443 -7.72 -19.59 -21.08
N ALA A 444 -6.88 -19.84 -22.06
CA ALA A 444 -6.51 -21.19 -22.47
C ALA A 444 -5.84 -21.98 -21.35
N GLN A 445 -4.96 -21.33 -20.58
CA GLN A 445 -4.34 -21.92 -19.39
C GLN A 445 -5.37 -22.26 -18.30
N LEU A 446 -6.39 -21.43 -18.10
CA LEU A 446 -7.46 -21.68 -17.14
C LEU A 446 -8.25 -22.95 -17.50
N GLU A 447 -8.53 -23.17 -18.79
CA GLU A 447 -9.22 -24.35 -19.28
C GLU A 447 -8.37 -25.63 -19.13
N ALA A 448 -7.05 -25.53 -19.35
CA ALA A 448 -6.13 -26.66 -19.29
C ALA A 448 -5.69 -27.03 -17.86
N SER A 449 -5.72 -26.09 -16.93
CA SER A 449 -5.15 -26.28 -15.59
C SER A 449 -5.97 -27.22 -14.71
N ARG A 450 -5.26 -28.21 -14.12
CA ARG A 450 -5.81 -29.11 -13.10
C ARG A 450 -5.53 -28.65 -11.67
N SER A 451 -4.62 -27.68 -11.49
CA SER A 451 -4.24 -27.18 -10.18
C SER A 451 -5.23 -26.14 -9.67
N VAL A 452 -5.84 -26.38 -8.53
CA VAL A 452 -6.73 -25.40 -7.86
C VAL A 452 -6.01 -24.09 -7.57
N LYS A 453 -4.72 -24.15 -7.19
CA LYS A 453 -3.91 -22.96 -6.90
C LYS A 453 -3.64 -22.13 -8.15
N GLU A 454 -3.30 -22.77 -9.24
CA GLU A 454 -3.09 -22.12 -10.54
C GLU A 454 -4.41 -21.53 -11.07
N ARG A 455 -5.52 -22.32 -11.09
CA ARG A 455 -6.84 -21.81 -11.51
C ARG A 455 -7.27 -20.59 -10.69
N ARG A 456 -7.01 -20.61 -9.36
CA ARG A 456 -7.29 -19.46 -8.50
C ARG A 456 -6.56 -18.21 -8.95
N ALA A 457 -5.26 -18.32 -9.28
CA ALA A 457 -4.46 -17.18 -9.75
C ALA A 457 -4.97 -16.67 -11.10
N LEU A 458 -5.29 -17.59 -12.04
CA LEU A 458 -5.84 -17.27 -13.36
C LEU A 458 -7.21 -16.59 -13.27
N ILE A 459 -8.10 -17.11 -12.43
CA ILE A 459 -9.42 -16.51 -12.17
C ILE A 459 -9.27 -15.11 -11.59
N ALA A 460 -8.35 -14.92 -10.65
CA ALA A 460 -8.12 -13.60 -10.04
C ALA A 460 -7.59 -12.59 -11.07
N TRP A 461 -6.65 -13.00 -11.94
CA TRP A 461 -6.12 -12.14 -12.98
C TRP A 461 -7.19 -11.80 -14.04
N LEU A 462 -7.88 -12.81 -14.57
CA LEU A 462 -8.97 -12.61 -15.54
C LEU A 462 -10.12 -11.81 -14.93
N GLY A 463 -10.40 -11.98 -13.64
CA GLY A 463 -11.41 -11.23 -12.90
C GLY A 463 -11.10 -9.74 -12.83
N ALA A 464 -9.85 -9.39 -12.58
CA ALA A 464 -9.40 -8.00 -12.65
C ALA A 464 -9.52 -7.45 -14.08
N ALA A 465 -9.11 -8.23 -15.08
CA ALA A 465 -9.22 -7.85 -16.49
C ALA A 465 -10.68 -7.72 -16.97
N ALA A 466 -11.59 -8.52 -16.44
CA ALA A 466 -13.02 -8.54 -16.83
C ALA A 466 -13.74 -7.20 -16.56
N ARG A 467 -13.19 -6.37 -15.69
CA ARG A 467 -13.72 -5.03 -15.44
C ARG A 467 -13.71 -4.15 -16.70
N THR A 468 -12.67 -4.27 -17.53
CA THR A 468 -12.45 -3.42 -18.71
C THR A 468 -12.42 -4.19 -20.03
N ARG A 469 -12.34 -5.52 -20.00
CA ARG A 469 -12.14 -6.39 -21.17
C ARG A 469 -13.27 -7.42 -21.30
N PRO A 470 -14.17 -7.28 -22.29
CA PRO A 470 -15.26 -8.25 -22.52
C PRO A 470 -14.77 -9.68 -22.69
N ALA A 471 -13.68 -9.92 -23.44
CA ALA A 471 -13.13 -11.25 -23.65
C ALA A 471 -12.75 -11.98 -22.35
N ALA A 472 -12.19 -11.27 -21.37
CA ALA A 472 -11.91 -11.87 -20.05
C ALA A 472 -13.19 -12.21 -19.29
N ARG A 473 -14.25 -11.42 -19.44
CA ARG A 473 -15.57 -11.68 -18.85
C ARG A 473 -16.19 -12.92 -19.45
N GLU A 474 -16.14 -13.06 -20.77
CA GLU A 474 -16.65 -14.23 -21.50
C GLU A 474 -15.91 -15.51 -21.11
N ALA A 475 -14.58 -15.45 -21.02
CA ALA A 475 -13.76 -16.58 -20.59
C ALA A 475 -14.12 -17.05 -19.17
N LEU A 476 -14.29 -16.12 -18.22
CA LEU A 476 -14.69 -16.48 -16.85
C LEU A 476 -16.11 -17.04 -16.79
N ALA A 477 -17.05 -16.50 -17.57
CA ALA A 477 -18.42 -17.01 -17.64
C ALA A 477 -18.47 -18.44 -18.24
N ALA A 478 -17.65 -18.70 -19.26
CA ALA A 478 -17.50 -20.03 -19.82
C ALA A 478 -16.92 -21.01 -18.78
N HIS A 479 -15.84 -20.61 -18.11
CA HIS A 479 -15.19 -21.46 -17.12
C HIS A 479 -16.08 -21.72 -15.88
N PHE A 480 -16.91 -20.78 -15.47
CA PHE A 480 -17.86 -20.97 -14.36
C PHE A 480 -18.77 -22.19 -14.56
N ARG A 481 -19.16 -22.48 -15.80
CA ARG A 481 -20.06 -23.61 -16.12
C ARG A 481 -19.37 -24.95 -15.93
N VAL A 482 -18.06 -25.03 -16.13
CA VAL A 482 -17.27 -26.26 -16.07
C VAL A 482 -16.45 -26.41 -14.79
N GLU A 483 -16.26 -25.33 -14.02
CA GLU A 483 -15.52 -25.40 -12.75
C GLU A 483 -16.24 -26.32 -11.76
N THR A 484 -15.48 -27.14 -11.06
CA THR A 484 -16.01 -28.12 -10.09
C THR A 484 -15.77 -27.69 -8.64
N ASP A 485 -14.75 -26.86 -8.41
CA ASP A 485 -14.45 -26.35 -7.07
C ASP A 485 -15.40 -25.21 -6.68
N ALA A 486 -16.18 -25.43 -5.60
CA ALA A 486 -17.20 -24.48 -5.15
C ALA A 486 -16.61 -23.12 -4.72
N ARG A 487 -15.36 -23.11 -4.19
CA ARG A 487 -14.69 -21.87 -3.77
C ARG A 487 -14.23 -21.06 -4.98
N LEU A 488 -13.76 -21.75 -6.04
CA LEU A 488 -13.42 -21.09 -7.29
C LEU A 488 -14.66 -20.56 -8.02
N LYS A 489 -15.77 -21.31 -8.02
CA LYS A 489 -17.07 -20.77 -8.50
C LYS A 489 -17.49 -19.51 -7.74
N GLN A 490 -17.40 -19.55 -6.43
CA GLN A 490 -17.69 -18.38 -5.60
C GLN A 490 -16.77 -17.19 -5.95
N LEU A 491 -15.47 -17.45 -6.15
CA LEU A 491 -14.51 -16.42 -6.55
C LEU A 491 -14.88 -15.80 -7.91
N ILE A 492 -15.25 -16.61 -8.93
CA ILE A 492 -15.74 -16.08 -10.21
C ILE A 492 -16.97 -15.21 -10.01
N GLY A 493 -17.89 -15.64 -9.13
CA GLY A 493 -19.10 -14.87 -8.77
C GLY A 493 -18.83 -13.51 -8.13
N THR A 494 -17.62 -13.28 -7.59
CA THR A 494 -17.24 -11.94 -7.10
C THR A 494 -16.88 -10.98 -8.23
N TYR A 495 -16.50 -11.49 -9.40
CA TYR A 495 -16.10 -10.68 -10.55
C TYR A 495 -17.22 -10.47 -11.58
N LEU A 496 -18.19 -11.40 -11.64
CA LEU A 496 -19.23 -11.39 -12.65
C LEU A 496 -20.63 -11.26 -12.03
N PRO A 497 -21.53 -10.48 -12.67
CA PRO A 497 -22.91 -10.41 -12.23
C PRO A 497 -23.64 -11.74 -12.46
N ALA A 498 -24.64 -12.04 -11.64
CA ALA A 498 -25.40 -13.30 -11.74
C ALA A 498 -26.04 -13.54 -13.14
N SER A 499 -26.34 -12.45 -13.86
CA SER A 499 -26.86 -12.53 -15.24
C SER A 499 -25.85 -13.09 -16.26
N ALA A 500 -24.56 -12.93 -16.02
CA ALA A 500 -23.50 -13.43 -16.87
C ALA A 500 -23.12 -14.90 -16.55
N LEU A 501 -23.58 -15.43 -15.43
CA LEU A 501 -23.29 -16.78 -14.95
C LEU A 501 -24.39 -17.83 -15.27
N ARG A 502 -25.45 -17.40 -15.95
CA ARG A 502 -26.57 -18.24 -16.38
C ARG A 502 -26.28 -18.99 -17.69
#